data_80e03e9302f5c37f8f2a90e97b691190
#
_entry.id   80e03e9302f5c37f8f2a90e97b691190
#
_cell.length_a   1.000
_cell.length_b   1.000
_cell.length_c   1.000
_cell.angle_alpha   90.00
_cell.angle_beta   90.00
_cell.angle_gamma   90.00
#
_symmetry.space_group_name_H-M   'P 1'
#
loop_
_entity.id
_entity.type
_entity.pdbx_description
1 polymer ?
#
loop_
_entity_poly.entity_id
_entity_poly.type
_entity_poly.pdbx_seq_one_letter_code
_entity_poly.pdbx_strand_id
1 'polypeptide(L)'
;MPSPTIGTSSADEAPGLEQGTMRRVTNRLMPFIMLCYFVAYLDRVNVGFASLQMNKALGFNAAAYGFGAGLFFLGYCTCEVPSNLMLYRFGARRWIARIMFTWGLCAAAMAFITGETSFYTVRTLLGMAEAGFQPGVLFFITLWFPEAYRGRVLAMFLASIPISGVIGAPISGLLLSLDGTLGLQGWQWLYLVEGAPAILLAPIVAIHLQDSPSQAGWLEDRQRDWLVTRMANEKRQIEGRRTYSILQALTNPAVLFLAAIYFTNVCLNNGIMFFLPQIIKGFGNSNTQTGLIAAIPAGVALIAVIWLGRRSDRRQERYGHAAVANLVGGGALLASALLQDPVARVAALALAYAGTISFSGVFWAIPGTFLSGVGAAGGIAAISAIGIIGGFTAPWFVGALKDMTGDFRWGLGAIGCLAIVAAAALYAFGRRRHAEVMTLVTEGTQR
;
A
#
# COMPACT_ATOMS: atom_id res chain seq x y z
N MET A 1 -51.31 26.95 29.02
CA MET A 1 -50.44 25.72 28.84
C MET A 1 -49.11 26.19 28.24
N PRO A 2 -47.99 26.06 28.94
CA PRO A 2 -46.70 26.45 28.37
C PRO A 2 -46.23 25.36 27.43
N SER A 3 -45.76 25.76 26.22
CA SER A 3 -45.14 24.93 25.19
C SER A 3 -43.90 24.26 25.75
N PRO A 4 -43.63 22.99 25.41
CA PRO A 4 -42.38 22.34 25.81
C PRO A 4 -41.21 22.99 25.07
N THR A 5 -40.33 23.62 25.84
CA THR A 5 -39.00 24.02 25.41
C THR A 5 -38.26 22.79 24.93
N ILE A 6 -38.07 22.70 23.60
CA ILE A 6 -37.13 21.75 23.01
C ILE A 6 -35.75 22.12 23.56
N GLY A 7 -35.26 21.29 24.46
CA GLY A 7 -33.92 21.40 25.00
C GLY A 7 -32.94 21.36 23.85
N THR A 8 -32.26 22.46 23.60
CA THR A 8 -31.06 22.50 22.78
C THR A 8 -30.05 21.54 23.40
N SER A 9 -29.92 20.37 22.76
CA SER A 9 -28.89 19.39 23.07
C SER A 9 -27.54 20.12 23.06
N SER A 10 -26.86 20.08 24.19
CA SER A 10 -25.57 20.65 24.50
C SER A 10 -24.49 20.26 23.50
N ALA A 11 -24.44 20.95 22.37
CA ALA A 11 -23.38 20.82 21.33
C ALA A 11 -22.14 21.67 21.66
N ASP A 12 -22.09 22.29 22.81
CA ASP A 12 -20.92 23.02 23.35
C ASP A 12 -20.09 22.11 24.29
N GLU A 13 -19.78 20.89 23.85
CA GLU A 13 -18.75 20.10 24.53
C GLU A 13 -17.39 20.67 24.18
N ALA A 14 -16.69 21.15 25.23
CA ALA A 14 -15.45 21.88 25.20
C ALA A 14 -14.48 21.37 24.13
N PRO A 15 -13.90 22.23 23.27
CA PRO A 15 -12.90 21.87 22.24
C PRO A 15 -11.74 21.00 22.77
N GLY A 16 -11.51 21.03 24.09
CA GLY A 16 -10.53 20.21 24.78
C GLY A 16 -10.86 18.71 24.88
N LEU A 17 -12.15 18.32 24.98
CA LEU A 17 -12.53 16.92 25.12
C LEU A 17 -12.30 16.14 23.81
N GLU A 18 -12.75 16.67 22.68
CA GLU A 18 -12.53 16.09 21.35
C GLU A 18 -11.05 15.92 21.05
N GLN A 19 -10.28 17.01 21.16
CA GLN A 19 -8.84 16.98 20.88
C GLN A 19 -8.10 16.05 21.82
N GLY A 20 -8.42 16.07 23.11
CA GLY A 20 -7.83 15.19 24.12
C GLY A 20 -8.13 13.71 23.85
N THR A 21 -9.38 13.38 23.51
CA THR A 21 -9.83 12.03 23.16
C THR A 21 -9.10 11.52 21.91
N MET A 22 -9.11 12.31 20.84
CA MET A 22 -8.49 11.90 19.58
C MET A 22 -6.96 11.77 19.67
N ARG A 23 -6.32 12.64 20.47
CA ARG A 23 -4.89 12.51 20.76
C ARG A 23 -4.59 11.19 21.49
N ARG A 24 -5.40 10.83 22.50
CA ARG A 24 -5.22 9.61 23.29
C ARG A 24 -5.43 8.37 22.42
N VAL A 25 -6.49 8.35 21.60
CA VAL A 25 -6.78 7.27 20.64
C VAL A 25 -5.65 7.12 19.62
N THR A 26 -5.21 8.22 19.01
CA THR A 26 -4.13 8.21 18.02
C THR A 26 -2.83 7.69 18.63
N ASN A 27 -2.42 8.21 19.79
CA ASN A 27 -1.16 7.82 20.41
C ASN A 27 -1.14 6.36 20.88
N ARG A 28 -2.31 5.78 21.18
CA ARG A 28 -2.40 4.38 21.61
C ARG A 28 -2.49 3.39 20.44
N LEU A 29 -3.30 3.69 19.43
CA LEU A 29 -3.59 2.74 18.36
C LEU A 29 -2.62 2.86 17.18
N MET A 30 -2.28 4.08 16.78
CA MET A 30 -1.53 4.28 15.52
C MET A 30 -0.11 3.74 15.54
N PRO A 31 0.72 3.95 16.58
CA PRO A 31 2.07 3.39 16.59
C PRO A 31 2.07 1.86 16.46
N PHE A 32 1.11 1.20 17.10
CA PHE A 32 0.97 -0.26 17.06
C PHE A 32 0.50 -0.75 15.68
N ILE A 33 -0.50 -0.10 15.10
CA ILE A 33 -0.99 -0.43 13.74
C ILE A 33 0.09 -0.15 12.69
N MET A 34 0.83 0.95 12.84
CA MET A 34 1.97 1.27 11.97
C MET A 34 3.07 0.22 12.07
N LEU A 35 3.35 -0.30 13.27
CA LEU A 35 4.31 -1.39 13.48
C LEU A 35 3.84 -2.68 12.76
N CYS A 36 2.56 -3.04 12.88
CA CYS A 36 2.02 -4.20 12.19
C CYS A 36 2.14 -4.05 10.64
N TYR A 37 1.89 -2.85 10.12
CA TYR A 37 1.99 -2.59 8.69
C TYR A 37 3.44 -2.49 8.20
N PHE A 38 4.33 -1.98 9.04
CA PHE A 38 5.77 -2.03 8.81
C PHE A 38 6.25 -3.47 8.62
N VAL A 39 5.85 -4.38 9.50
CA VAL A 39 6.20 -5.82 9.39
C VAL A 39 5.61 -6.43 8.11
N ALA A 40 4.37 -6.10 7.76
CA ALA A 40 3.75 -6.59 6.52
C ALA A 40 4.53 -6.14 5.27
N TYR A 41 4.99 -4.89 5.24
CA TYR A 41 5.79 -4.40 4.11
C TYR A 41 7.23 -4.93 4.12
N LEU A 42 7.79 -5.22 5.28
CA LEU A 42 9.08 -5.89 5.39
C LEU A 42 9.03 -7.25 4.68
N ASP A 43 8.01 -8.06 4.96
CA ASP A 43 7.79 -9.37 4.31
C ASP A 43 7.52 -9.26 2.79
N ARG A 44 7.01 -8.14 2.30
CA ARG A 44 6.85 -7.93 0.85
C ARG A 44 8.15 -7.59 0.15
N VAL A 45 9.05 -6.85 0.82
CA VAL A 45 10.33 -6.40 0.24
C VAL A 45 11.39 -7.48 0.33
N ASN A 46 11.34 -8.34 1.34
CA ASN A 46 12.38 -9.33 1.66
C ASN A 46 12.68 -10.32 0.52
N VAL A 47 11.68 -10.70 -0.28
CA VAL A 47 11.86 -11.62 -1.41
C VAL A 47 12.81 -11.04 -2.46
N GLY A 48 12.85 -9.71 -2.63
CA GLY A 48 13.81 -9.04 -3.50
C GLY A 48 15.26 -9.23 -3.00
N PHE A 49 15.47 -9.16 -1.69
CA PHE A 49 16.79 -9.42 -1.08
C PHE A 49 17.12 -10.91 -1.05
N ALA A 50 16.17 -11.76 -0.69
CA ALA A 50 16.35 -13.21 -0.69
C ALA A 50 16.82 -13.73 -2.05
N SER A 51 16.33 -13.15 -3.15
CA SER A 51 16.69 -13.52 -4.52
C SER A 51 18.19 -13.47 -4.80
N LEU A 52 18.97 -12.65 -4.08
CA LEU A 52 20.41 -12.51 -4.25
C LEU A 52 21.18 -13.81 -3.97
N GLN A 53 20.64 -14.66 -3.12
CA GLN A 53 21.23 -15.97 -2.77
C GLN A 53 20.31 -17.11 -3.16
N MET A 54 19.00 -16.99 -2.90
CA MET A 54 17.97 -18.00 -3.14
C MET A 54 17.94 -18.45 -4.59
N ASN A 55 17.97 -17.52 -5.56
CA ASN A 55 17.93 -17.84 -6.97
C ASN A 55 19.10 -18.75 -7.40
N LYS A 56 20.31 -18.43 -6.89
CA LYS A 56 21.49 -19.25 -7.16
C LYS A 56 21.42 -20.61 -6.45
N ALA A 57 20.95 -20.62 -5.19
CA ALA A 57 20.89 -21.85 -4.39
C ALA A 57 19.87 -22.85 -4.94
N LEU A 58 18.74 -22.37 -5.48
CA LEU A 58 17.63 -23.19 -5.98
C LEU A 58 17.57 -23.29 -7.51
N GLY A 59 18.52 -22.65 -8.23
CA GLY A 59 18.60 -22.71 -9.69
C GLY A 59 17.51 -21.90 -10.41
N PHE A 60 16.95 -20.85 -9.78
CA PHE A 60 15.91 -20.04 -10.41
C PHE A 60 16.50 -19.08 -11.44
N ASN A 61 15.91 -19.05 -12.63
CA ASN A 61 16.10 -17.96 -13.58
C ASN A 61 15.25 -16.74 -13.20
N ALA A 62 15.41 -15.63 -13.90
CA ALA A 62 14.71 -14.39 -13.56
C ALA A 62 13.20 -14.47 -13.83
N ALA A 63 12.77 -15.25 -14.84
CA ALA A 63 11.36 -15.48 -15.15
C ALA A 63 10.68 -16.31 -14.05
N ALA A 64 11.30 -17.43 -13.62
CA ALA A 64 10.78 -18.27 -12.54
C ALA A 64 10.68 -17.49 -11.23
N TYR A 65 11.71 -16.71 -10.89
CA TYR A 65 11.68 -15.82 -9.73
C TYR A 65 10.56 -14.79 -9.86
N GLY A 66 10.48 -14.07 -10.97
CA GLY A 66 9.46 -13.03 -11.21
C GLY A 66 8.04 -13.58 -11.19
N PHE A 67 7.83 -14.77 -11.79
CA PHE A 67 6.54 -15.45 -11.74
C PHE A 67 6.14 -15.81 -10.31
N GLY A 68 7.01 -16.46 -9.55
CA GLY A 68 6.74 -16.83 -8.16
C GLY A 68 6.55 -15.63 -7.25
N ALA A 69 7.36 -14.56 -7.41
CA ALA A 69 7.17 -13.32 -6.67
C ALA A 69 5.79 -12.68 -6.97
N GLY A 70 5.35 -12.75 -8.23
CA GLY A 70 4.06 -12.25 -8.67
C GLY A 70 2.86 -13.06 -8.17
N LEU A 71 2.99 -14.38 -7.99
CA LEU A 71 1.90 -15.27 -7.52
C LEU A 71 1.33 -14.83 -6.17
N PHE A 72 2.10 -14.16 -5.35
CA PHE A 72 1.61 -13.52 -4.12
C PHE A 72 0.39 -12.63 -4.41
N PHE A 73 0.45 -11.80 -5.45
CA PHE A 73 -0.63 -10.85 -5.75
C PHE A 73 -1.89 -11.55 -6.29
N LEU A 74 -1.73 -12.65 -7.02
CA LEU A 74 -2.87 -13.45 -7.45
C LEU A 74 -3.54 -14.14 -6.24
N GLY A 75 -2.75 -14.75 -5.35
CA GLY A 75 -3.26 -15.32 -4.10
C GLY A 75 -3.96 -14.25 -3.23
N TYR A 76 -3.37 -13.08 -3.12
CA TYR A 76 -3.95 -11.95 -2.39
C TYR A 76 -5.31 -11.55 -2.98
N CYS A 77 -5.38 -11.33 -4.28
CA CYS A 77 -6.61 -10.89 -4.97
C CYS A 77 -7.76 -11.89 -4.80
N THR A 78 -7.50 -13.21 -4.87
CA THR A 78 -8.55 -14.23 -4.72
C THR A 78 -9.17 -14.28 -3.34
N CYS A 79 -8.38 -13.97 -2.29
CA CYS A 79 -8.81 -14.06 -0.90
C CYS A 79 -9.19 -12.72 -0.26
N GLU A 80 -8.97 -11.58 -0.93
CA GLU A 80 -9.22 -10.25 -0.36
C GLU A 80 -10.70 -10.05 0.01
N VAL A 81 -11.62 -10.34 -0.90
CA VAL A 81 -13.06 -10.19 -0.64
C VAL A 81 -13.56 -11.18 0.40
N PRO A 82 -13.30 -12.50 0.31
CA PRO A 82 -13.66 -13.45 1.37
C PRO A 82 -13.11 -13.07 2.74
N SER A 83 -11.85 -12.62 2.79
CA SER A 83 -11.21 -12.21 4.05
C SER A 83 -11.92 -11.01 4.69
N ASN A 84 -12.30 -10.01 3.89
CA ASN A 84 -13.04 -8.85 4.38
C ASN A 84 -14.43 -9.23 4.91
N LEU A 85 -15.14 -10.16 4.26
CA LEU A 85 -16.42 -10.66 4.76
C LEU A 85 -16.26 -11.35 6.12
N MET A 86 -15.20 -12.15 6.28
CA MET A 86 -14.89 -12.79 7.56
C MET A 86 -14.52 -11.78 8.65
N LEU A 87 -13.84 -10.69 8.29
CA LEU A 87 -13.52 -9.62 9.23
C LEU A 87 -14.81 -8.97 9.81
N TYR A 88 -15.83 -8.75 8.99
CA TYR A 88 -17.15 -8.28 9.46
C TYR A 88 -17.81 -9.27 10.41
N ARG A 89 -17.67 -10.57 10.13
CA ARG A 89 -18.32 -11.64 10.94
C ARG A 89 -17.62 -11.89 12.27
N PHE A 90 -16.29 -11.90 12.30
CA PHE A 90 -15.50 -12.30 13.48
C PHE A 90 -14.93 -11.11 14.28
N GLY A 91 -15.08 -9.88 13.76
CA GLY A 91 -14.48 -8.67 14.31
C GLY A 91 -13.05 -8.42 13.83
N ALA A 92 -12.66 -7.14 13.77
CA ALA A 92 -11.37 -6.71 13.25
C ALA A 92 -10.21 -7.28 14.07
N ARG A 93 -10.31 -7.24 15.41
CA ARG A 93 -9.28 -7.71 16.34
C ARG A 93 -8.86 -9.16 16.08
N ARG A 94 -9.84 -10.08 16.12
CA ARG A 94 -9.57 -11.52 15.97
C ARG A 94 -9.12 -11.85 14.56
N TRP A 95 -9.71 -11.21 13.58
CA TRP A 95 -9.42 -11.51 12.18
C TRP A 95 -8.05 -10.98 11.73
N ILE A 96 -7.67 -9.76 12.12
CA ILE A 96 -6.32 -9.21 11.88
C ILE A 96 -5.26 -10.07 12.59
N ALA A 97 -5.49 -10.47 13.84
CA ALA A 97 -4.57 -11.37 14.55
C ALA A 97 -4.38 -12.70 13.82
N ARG A 98 -5.47 -13.33 13.34
CA ARG A 98 -5.42 -14.54 12.53
C ARG A 98 -4.62 -14.33 11.24
N ILE A 99 -4.89 -13.24 10.51
CA ILE A 99 -4.16 -12.88 9.30
C ILE A 99 -2.67 -12.80 9.61
N MET A 100 -2.26 -12.05 10.63
CA MET A 100 -0.85 -11.88 11.00
C MET A 100 -0.18 -13.20 11.36
N PHE A 101 -0.85 -14.05 12.13
CA PHE A 101 -0.32 -15.35 12.49
C PHE A 101 -0.12 -16.26 11.27
N THR A 102 -1.13 -16.38 10.42
CA THR A 102 -1.07 -17.28 9.25
C THR A 102 -0.09 -16.79 8.19
N TRP A 103 -0.02 -15.48 7.92
CA TRP A 103 0.98 -14.98 6.99
C TRP A 103 2.39 -15.14 7.54
N GLY A 104 2.62 -14.86 8.84
CA GLY A 104 3.93 -15.04 9.47
C GLY A 104 4.43 -16.47 9.38
N LEU A 105 3.54 -17.46 9.54
CA LEU A 105 3.88 -18.87 9.30
C LEU A 105 4.25 -19.14 7.84
N CYS A 106 3.50 -18.60 6.88
CA CYS A 106 3.83 -18.74 5.46
C CYS A 106 5.15 -18.03 5.11
N ALA A 107 5.41 -16.84 5.69
CA ALA A 107 6.67 -16.13 5.52
C ALA A 107 7.85 -16.94 6.06
N ALA A 108 7.74 -17.51 7.26
CA ALA A 108 8.76 -18.40 7.82
C ALA A 108 8.93 -19.69 6.98
N ALA A 109 7.85 -20.23 6.41
CA ALA A 109 7.90 -21.41 5.56
C ALA A 109 8.70 -21.16 4.26
N MET A 110 8.84 -19.92 3.82
CA MET A 110 9.72 -19.56 2.70
C MET A 110 11.18 -19.98 2.92
N ALA A 111 11.64 -20.05 4.17
CA ALA A 111 13.00 -20.52 4.50
C ALA A 111 13.25 -21.99 4.14
N PHE A 112 12.20 -22.78 3.92
CA PHE A 112 12.28 -24.23 3.70
C PHE A 112 11.90 -24.66 2.27
N ILE A 113 11.77 -23.72 1.34
CA ILE A 113 11.50 -24.04 -0.07
C ILE A 113 12.70 -24.76 -0.68
N THR A 114 12.43 -25.71 -1.59
CA THR A 114 13.45 -26.57 -2.21
C THR A 114 13.51 -26.47 -3.74
N GLY A 115 12.63 -25.70 -4.36
CA GLY A 115 12.53 -25.53 -5.80
C GLY A 115 11.34 -24.67 -6.21
N GLU A 116 11.13 -24.53 -7.52
CA GLU A 116 10.11 -23.65 -8.09
C GLU A 116 8.71 -23.97 -7.59
N THR A 117 8.30 -25.25 -7.57
CA THR A 117 6.95 -25.65 -7.14
C THR A 117 6.67 -25.23 -5.70
N SER A 118 7.62 -25.48 -4.78
CA SER A 118 7.47 -25.07 -3.37
C SER A 118 7.47 -23.56 -3.23
N PHE A 119 8.31 -22.85 -4.01
CA PHE A 119 8.32 -21.39 -4.06
C PHE A 119 6.97 -20.83 -4.51
N TYR A 120 6.42 -21.31 -5.61
CA TYR A 120 5.13 -20.89 -6.15
C TYR A 120 3.97 -21.16 -5.17
N THR A 121 3.98 -22.34 -4.57
CA THR A 121 2.96 -22.75 -3.59
C THR A 121 2.99 -21.84 -2.36
N VAL A 122 4.15 -21.69 -1.74
CA VAL A 122 4.27 -20.89 -0.50
C VAL A 122 4.01 -19.40 -0.78
N ARG A 123 4.45 -18.86 -1.92
CA ARG A 123 4.16 -17.46 -2.33
C ARG A 123 2.66 -17.24 -2.55
N THR A 124 1.96 -18.18 -3.17
CA THR A 124 0.50 -18.09 -3.34
C THR A 124 -0.21 -18.16 -1.99
N LEU A 125 0.16 -19.12 -1.13
CA LEU A 125 -0.41 -19.25 0.22
C LEU A 125 -0.14 -18.03 1.09
N LEU A 126 1.06 -17.43 0.98
CA LEU A 126 1.41 -16.19 1.67
C LEU A 126 0.49 -15.05 1.24
N GLY A 127 0.26 -14.88 -0.06
CA GLY A 127 -0.68 -13.89 -0.59
C GLY A 127 -2.10 -14.11 -0.09
N MET A 128 -2.59 -15.35 -0.11
CA MET A 128 -3.91 -15.73 0.43
C MET A 128 -4.02 -15.47 1.94
N ALA A 129 -2.96 -15.76 2.69
CA ALA A 129 -2.92 -15.59 4.15
C ALA A 129 -2.90 -14.11 4.56
N GLU A 130 -2.16 -13.24 3.81
CA GLU A 130 -2.08 -11.80 4.07
C GLU A 130 -3.31 -11.03 3.55
N ALA A 131 -4.08 -11.65 2.66
CA ALA A 131 -5.25 -11.00 2.06
C ALA A 131 -6.22 -10.49 3.10
N GLY A 132 -6.67 -9.23 2.91
CA GLY A 132 -7.58 -8.57 3.84
C GLY A 132 -6.91 -7.83 5.00
N PHE A 133 -5.56 -7.89 5.17
CA PHE A 133 -4.89 -7.15 6.23
C PHE A 133 -5.03 -5.63 6.05
N GLN A 134 -4.60 -5.10 4.93
CA GLN A 134 -4.69 -3.66 4.65
C GLN A 134 -6.13 -3.15 4.68
N PRO A 135 -7.10 -3.71 3.93
CA PRO A 135 -8.49 -3.26 4.01
C PRO A 135 -9.10 -3.48 5.39
N GLY A 136 -8.68 -4.52 6.12
CA GLY A 136 -9.09 -4.75 7.50
C GLY A 136 -8.64 -3.66 8.47
N VAL A 137 -7.40 -3.18 8.33
CA VAL A 137 -6.91 -2.04 9.10
C VAL A 137 -7.61 -0.73 8.68
N LEU A 138 -7.85 -0.52 7.39
CA LEU A 138 -8.64 0.63 6.92
C LEU A 138 -10.04 0.63 7.52
N PHE A 139 -10.70 -0.53 7.56
CA PHE A 139 -11.99 -0.68 8.23
C PHE A 139 -11.88 -0.40 9.73
N PHE A 140 -10.88 -0.95 10.41
CA PHE A 140 -10.64 -0.68 11.83
C PHE A 140 -10.48 0.82 12.11
N ILE A 141 -9.76 1.55 11.28
CA ILE A 141 -9.63 3.01 11.37
C ILE A 141 -11.00 3.68 11.28
N THR A 142 -11.92 3.21 10.44
CA THR A 142 -13.28 3.77 10.36
C THR A 142 -14.12 3.53 11.60
N LEU A 143 -13.82 2.54 12.41
CA LEU A 143 -14.51 2.26 13.68
C LEU A 143 -14.06 3.17 14.83
N TRP A 144 -12.83 3.71 14.75
CA TRP A 144 -12.19 4.44 15.83
C TRP A 144 -12.02 5.93 15.57
N PHE A 145 -11.99 6.34 14.28
CA PHE A 145 -11.68 7.72 13.91
C PHE A 145 -12.84 8.37 13.16
N PRO A 146 -13.38 9.50 13.66
CA PRO A 146 -14.32 10.33 12.93
C PRO A 146 -13.75 10.77 11.58
N GLU A 147 -14.64 11.07 10.61
CA GLU A 147 -14.29 11.42 9.23
C GLU A 147 -13.24 12.55 9.16
N ALA A 148 -13.37 13.57 10.01
CA ALA A 148 -12.45 14.69 10.08
C ALA A 148 -10.99 14.30 10.40
N TYR A 149 -10.75 13.17 11.06
CA TYR A 149 -9.42 12.70 11.46
C TYR A 149 -8.86 11.60 10.54
N ARG A 150 -9.72 10.92 9.77
CA ARG A 150 -9.32 9.73 8.95
C ARG A 150 -8.21 10.05 7.97
N GLY A 151 -8.26 11.18 7.27
CA GLY A 151 -7.23 11.54 6.29
C GLY A 151 -5.83 11.60 6.89
N ARG A 152 -5.69 12.24 8.07
CA ARG A 152 -4.41 12.33 8.78
C ARG A 152 -3.92 10.96 9.28
N VAL A 153 -4.83 10.16 9.82
CA VAL A 153 -4.52 8.82 10.34
C VAL A 153 -4.12 7.86 9.22
N LEU A 154 -4.80 7.91 8.07
CA LEU A 154 -4.45 7.14 6.89
C LEU A 154 -3.07 7.53 6.34
N ALA A 155 -2.75 8.82 6.31
CA ALA A 155 -1.43 9.27 5.89
C ALA A 155 -0.32 8.74 6.82
N MET A 156 -0.56 8.71 8.14
CA MET A 156 0.37 8.12 9.12
C MET A 156 0.53 6.60 8.86
N PHE A 157 -0.57 5.88 8.66
CA PHE A 157 -0.56 4.45 8.38
C PHE A 157 0.23 4.12 7.12
N LEU A 158 -0.02 4.82 6.02
CA LEU A 158 0.66 4.62 4.74
C LEU A 158 2.14 5.03 4.76
N ALA A 159 2.55 5.92 5.67
CA ALA A 159 3.96 6.27 5.86
C ALA A 159 4.81 5.07 6.33
N SER A 160 4.20 4.02 6.89
CA SER A 160 4.90 2.77 7.23
C SER A 160 5.52 2.09 6.00
N ILE A 161 4.98 2.31 4.79
CA ILE A 161 5.49 1.73 3.54
C ILE A 161 6.94 2.17 3.25
N PRO A 162 7.22 3.46 3.01
CA PRO A 162 8.59 3.87 2.76
C PRO A 162 9.49 3.73 4.00
N ILE A 163 8.95 3.83 5.22
CA ILE A 163 9.70 3.57 6.45
C ILE A 163 10.22 2.13 6.49
N SER A 164 9.38 1.14 6.08
CA SER A 164 9.81 -0.25 6.01
C SER A 164 10.94 -0.47 4.99
N GLY A 165 10.95 0.26 3.89
CA GLY A 165 12.04 0.23 2.92
C GLY A 165 13.35 0.82 3.47
N VAL A 166 13.27 1.95 4.20
CA VAL A 166 14.44 2.62 4.79
C VAL A 166 15.11 1.75 5.86
N ILE A 167 14.32 1.11 6.72
CA ILE A 167 14.82 0.30 7.84
C ILE A 167 15.04 -1.15 7.41
N GLY A 168 14.12 -1.71 6.64
CA GLY A 168 14.12 -3.11 6.25
C GLY A 168 15.25 -3.46 5.29
N ALA A 169 15.53 -2.62 4.29
CA ALA A 169 16.57 -2.92 3.33
C ALA A 169 17.97 -3.12 3.96
N PRO A 170 18.45 -2.26 4.89
CA PRO A 170 19.68 -2.52 5.64
C PRO A 170 19.61 -3.81 6.48
N ILE A 171 18.48 -4.08 7.15
CA ILE A 171 18.29 -5.30 7.96
C ILE A 171 18.37 -6.53 7.06
N SER A 172 17.66 -6.56 5.93
CA SER A 172 17.70 -7.65 4.96
C SER A 172 19.12 -7.89 4.43
N GLY A 173 19.86 -6.81 4.12
CA GLY A 173 21.25 -6.90 3.69
C GLY A 173 22.19 -7.49 4.75
N LEU A 174 21.97 -7.15 6.03
CA LEU A 174 22.71 -7.72 7.16
C LEU A 174 22.36 -9.20 7.39
N LEU A 175 21.08 -9.56 7.33
CA LEU A 175 20.64 -10.94 7.50
C LEU A 175 21.22 -11.88 6.43
N LEU A 176 21.35 -11.41 5.18
CA LEU A 176 22.01 -12.16 4.12
C LEU A 176 23.50 -12.43 4.42
N SER A 177 24.16 -11.64 5.27
CA SER A 177 25.55 -11.90 5.65
C SER A 177 25.72 -12.97 6.74
N LEU A 178 24.61 -13.49 7.31
CA LEU A 178 24.61 -14.64 8.22
C LEU A 178 24.73 -15.99 7.47
N ASP A 179 25.08 -15.98 6.20
CA ASP A 179 25.22 -17.17 5.36
C ASP A 179 26.17 -18.21 5.98
N GLY A 180 25.72 -19.48 6.07
CA GLY A 180 26.43 -20.58 6.72
C GLY A 180 26.28 -20.66 8.24
N THR A 181 25.70 -19.67 8.90
CA THR A 181 25.50 -19.69 10.36
C THR A 181 24.45 -20.73 10.73
N LEU A 182 24.76 -21.61 11.68
CA LEU A 182 23.92 -22.75 12.11
C LEU A 182 23.48 -23.67 10.95
N GLY A 183 24.25 -23.73 9.88
CA GLY A 183 23.93 -24.57 8.71
C GLY A 183 22.85 -24.00 7.80
N LEU A 184 22.34 -22.79 8.06
CA LEU A 184 21.35 -22.11 7.22
C LEU A 184 22.02 -21.10 6.30
N GLN A 185 21.43 -20.92 5.10
CA GLN A 185 21.84 -19.89 4.17
C GLN A 185 21.27 -18.52 4.59
N GLY A 186 21.92 -17.42 4.18
CA GLY A 186 21.51 -16.08 4.58
C GLY A 186 20.07 -15.71 4.20
N TRP A 187 19.58 -16.17 3.03
CA TRP A 187 18.19 -15.98 2.62
C TRP A 187 17.18 -16.72 3.50
N GLN A 188 17.56 -17.85 4.11
CA GLN A 188 16.73 -18.57 5.06
C GLN A 188 16.62 -17.80 6.39
N TRP A 189 17.75 -17.25 6.87
CA TRP A 189 17.75 -16.36 8.03
C TRP A 189 16.86 -15.15 7.82
N LEU A 190 16.89 -14.56 6.62
CA LEU A 190 16.06 -13.41 6.28
C LEU A 190 14.57 -13.74 6.46
N TYR A 191 14.08 -14.84 5.90
CA TYR A 191 12.67 -15.21 6.03
C TYR A 191 12.28 -15.61 7.47
N LEU A 192 13.15 -16.27 8.21
CA LEU A 192 12.86 -16.64 9.60
C LEU A 192 12.81 -15.42 10.52
N VAL A 193 13.78 -14.51 10.39
CA VAL A 193 13.88 -13.36 11.29
C VAL A 193 12.86 -12.28 10.94
N GLU A 194 12.57 -12.04 9.66
CA GLU A 194 11.57 -11.04 9.26
C GLU A 194 10.13 -11.56 9.35
N GLY A 195 9.89 -12.87 9.21
CA GLY A 195 8.57 -13.47 9.41
C GLY A 195 8.18 -13.65 10.88
N ALA A 196 9.14 -13.84 11.78
CA ALA A 196 8.88 -14.05 13.20
C ALA A 196 8.11 -12.89 13.87
N PRO A 197 8.38 -11.61 13.61
CA PRO A 197 7.60 -10.51 14.19
C PRO A 197 6.11 -10.58 13.91
N ALA A 198 5.68 -11.04 12.75
CA ALA A 198 4.25 -11.20 12.43
C ALA A 198 3.59 -12.23 13.34
N ILE A 199 4.27 -13.37 13.58
CA ILE A 199 3.78 -14.44 14.48
C ILE A 199 3.72 -13.92 15.93
N LEU A 200 4.75 -13.22 16.39
CA LEU A 200 4.86 -12.69 17.75
C LEU A 200 3.87 -11.56 18.02
N LEU A 201 3.61 -10.70 17.03
CA LEU A 201 2.65 -9.60 17.17
C LEU A 201 1.20 -10.08 17.11
N ALA A 202 0.89 -11.22 16.50
CA ALA A 202 -0.47 -11.71 16.35
C ALA A 202 -1.22 -11.86 17.69
N PRO A 203 -0.70 -12.53 18.73
CA PRO A 203 -1.35 -12.57 20.04
C PRO A 203 -1.44 -11.18 20.69
N ILE A 204 -0.46 -10.32 20.48
CA ILE A 204 -0.48 -8.95 21.00
C ILE A 204 -1.62 -8.15 20.34
N VAL A 205 -1.83 -8.30 19.04
CA VAL A 205 -2.99 -7.74 18.31
C VAL A 205 -4.30 -8.23 18.91
N ALA A 206 -4.41 -9.54 19.16
CA ALA A 206 -5.60 -10.14 19.74
C ALA A 206 -5.93 -9.63 21.16
N ILE A 207 -4.93 -9.15 21.91
CA ILE A 207 -5.10 -8.63 23.27
C ILE A 207 -5.25 -7.10 23.26
N HIS A 208 -4.43 -6.41 22.46
CA HIS A 208 -4.29 -4.95 22.50
C HIS A 208 -5.35 -4.20 21.72
N LEU A 209 -5.77 -4.71 20.56
CA LEU A 209 -6.84 -4.11 19.77
C LEU A 209 -8.20 -4.42 20.39
N GLN A 210 -9.14 -3.51 20.21
CA GLN A 210 -10.54 -3.66 20.63
C GLN A 210 -11.42 -3.36 19.41
N ASP A 211 -12.53 -4.08 19.27
CA ASP A 211 -13.39 -3.97 18.07
C ASP A 211 -14.22 -2.69 18.04
N SER A 212 -14.41 -2.02 19.18
CA SER A 212 -15.17 -0.76 19.23
C SER A 212 -14.72 0.15 20.37
N PRO A 213 -14.95 1.47 20.25
CA PRO A 213 -14.68 2.43 21.32
C PRO A 213 -15.41 2.12 22.63
N SER A 214 -16.59 1.49 22.57
CA SER A 214 -17.35 1.12 23.78
C SER A 214 -16.61 0.12 24.69
N GLN A 215 -15.67 -0.65 24.15
CA GLN A 215 -14.85 -1.62 24.89
C GLN A 215 -13.56 -0.99 25.46
N ALA A 216 -13.33 0.33 25.22
CA ALA A 216 -12.09 1.01 25.56
C ALA A 216 -12.01 1.37 27.06
N GLY A 217 -11.65 0.41 27.91
CA GLY A 217 -11.43 0.66 29.34
C GLY A 217 -10.28 1.60 29.67
N TRP A 218 -9.44 1.97 28.70
CA TRP A 218 -8.35 2.92 28.82
C TRP A 218 -8.74 4.37 28.49
N LEU A 219 -9.96 4.60 27.97
CA LEU A 219 -10.57 5.93 27.83
C LEU A 219 -11.33 6.25 29.12
N GLU A 220 -11.32 7.52 29.49
CA GLU A 220 -12.21 8.06 30.53
C GLU A 220 -13.67 7.95 30.08
N ASP A 221 -14.60 7.79 30.98
CA ASP A 221 -16.02 7.58 30.65
C ASP A 221 -16.55 8.66 29.73
N ARG A 222 -16.27 9.95 30.02
CA ARG A 222 -16.68 11.08 29.17
C ARG A 222 -16.10 11.00 27.77
N GLN A 223 -14.83 10.60 27.63
CA GLN A 223 -14.15 10.46 26.35
C GLN A 223 -14.74 9.30 25.55
N ARG A 224 -15.00 8.19 26.21
CA ARG A 224 -15.60 7.01 25.60
C ARG A 224 -17.01 7.28 25.11
N ASP A 225 -17.87 7.89 25.94
CA ASP A 225 -19.25 8.21 25.60
C ASP A 225 -19.35 9.21 24.45
N TRP A 226 -18.48 10.24 24.46
CA TRP A 226 -18.35 11.18 23.36
C TRP A 226 -18.00 10.47 22.04
N LEU A 227 -16.97 9.61 22.05
CA LEU A 227 -16.52 8.92 20.84
C LEU A 227 -17.58 7.94 20.32
N VAL A 228 -18.21 7.15 21.20
CA VAL A 228 -19.29 6.23 20.83
C VAL A 228 -20.45 6.98 20.19
N THR A 229 -20.90 8.08 20.79
CA THR A 229 -21.99 8.90 20.28
C THR A 229 -21.63 9.52 18.93
N ARG A 230 -20.42 10.05 18.78
CA ARG A 230 -19.93 10.65 17.54
C ARG A 230 -19.91 9.62 16.40
N MET A 231 -19.35 8.44 16.65
CA MET A 231 -19.28 7.35 15.66
C MET A 231 -20.67 6.81 15.28
N ALA A 232 -21.58 6.69 16.24
CA ALA A 232 -22.95 6.27 15.99
C ALA A 232 -23.72 7.28 15.12
N ASN A 233 -23.54 8.57 15.34
CA ASN A 233 -24.16 9.62 14.53
C ASN A 233 -23.63 9.64 13.09
N GLU A 234 -22.32 9.49 12.89
CA GLU A 234 -21.72 9.39 11.55
C GLU A 234 -22.24 8.14 10.80
N LYS A 235 -22.34 7.00 11.48
CA LYS A 235 -22.88 5.77 10.89
C LYS A 235 -24.30 5.94 10.39
N ARG A 236 -25.19 6.56 11.20
CA ARG A 236 -26.58 6.85 10.80
C ARG A 236 -26.66 7.76 9.57
N GLN A 237 -25.78 8.76 9.45
CA GLN A 237 -25.73 9.66 8.30
C GLN A 237 -25.30 8.94 7.00
N ILE A 238 -24.44 7.94 7.11
CA ILE A 238 -23.96 7.13 5.97
C ILE A 238 -25.04 6.14 5.51
N GLU A 239 -25.73 5.47 6.45
CA GLU A 239 -26.77 4.48 6.16
C GLU A 239 -27.99 5.05 5.41
N GLY A 240 -28.24 6.37 5.52
CA GLY A 240 -29.29 7.07 4.78
C GLY A 240 -28.95 7.40 3.32
N ARG A 241 -27.74 7.16 2.84
CA ARG A 241 -27.32 7.50 1.47
C ARG A 241 -27.57 6.34 0.50
N ARG A 242 -28.12 6.66 -0.71
CA ARG A 242 -28.42 5.67 -1.77
C ARG A 242 -27.20 4.82 -2.15
N THR A 243 -27.42 3.51 -2.28
CA THR A 243 -26.42 2.54 -2.71
C THR A 243 -26.35 2.45 -4.23
N TYR A 244 -25.19 2.68 -4.82
CA TYR A 244 -24.92 2.32 -6.21
C TYR A 244 -24.50 0.85 -6.31
N SER A 245 -24.89 0.16 -7.39
CA SER A 245 -24.50 -1.23 -7.63
C SER A 245 -22.99 -1.32 -7.96
N ILE A 246 -22.33 -2.34 -7.43
CA ILE A 246 -20.91 -2.65 -7.76
C ILE A 246 -20.75 -2.85 -9.28
N LEU A 247 -21.71 -3.47 -9.92
CA LEU A 247 -21.70 -3.70 -11.37
C LEU A 247 -21.70 -2.39 -12.18
N GLN A 248 -22.44 -1.37 -11.72
CA GLN A 248 -22.43 -0.04 -12.35
C GLN A 248 -21.07 0.67 -12.19
N ALA A 249 -20.37 0.45 -11.07
CA ALA A 249 -19.02 0.98 -10.88
C ALA A 249 -18.02 0.29 -11.81
N LEU A 250 -18.12 -1.04 -11.98
CA LEU A 250 -17.25 -1.83 -12.86
C LEU A 250 -17.41 -1.49 -14.36
N THR A 251 -18.58 -1.01 -14.78
CA THR A 251 -18.84 -0.61 -16.17
C THR A 251 -18.61 0.87 -16.46
N ASN A 252 -18.27 1.66 -15.44
CA ASN A 252 -18.02 3.08 -15.61
C ASN A 252 -16.67 3.33 -16.34
N PRO A 253 -16.67 3.97 -17.52
CA PRO A 253 -15.44 4.20 -18.30
C PRO A 253 -14.36 4.97 -17.54
N ALA A 254 -14.75 5.91 -16.67
CA ALA A 254 -13.78 6.66 -15.85
C ALA A 254 -13.12 5.77 -14.79
N VAL A 255 -13.85 4.82 -14.21
CA VAL A 255 -13.31 3.84 -13.26
C VAL A 255 -12.33 2.90 -13.96
N LEU A 256 -12.71 2.37 -15.14
CA LEU A 256 -11.84 1.50 -15.94
C LEU A 256 -10.57 2.23 -16.41
N PHE A 257 -10.71 3.49 -16.81
CA PHE A 257 -9.57 4.33 -17.16
C PHE A 257 -8.62 4.51 -15.98
N LEU A 258 -9.12 4.89 -14.81
CA LEU A 258 -8.29 5.04 -13.61
C LEU A 258 -7.69 3.71 -13.15
N ALA A 259 -8.40 2.60 -13.33
CA ALA A 259 -7.89 1.26 -13.06
C ALA A 259 -6.69 0.93 -13.96
N ALA A 260 -6.75 1.25 -15.25
CA ALA A 260 -5.64 1.08 -16.17
C ALA A 260 -4.44 1.96 -15.78
N ILE A 261 -4.66 3.22 -15.40
CA ILE A 261 -3.60 4.11 -14.89
C ILE A 261 -2.97 3.55 -13.61
N TYR A 262 -3.79 3.08 -12.66
CA TYR A 262 -3.28 2.51 -11.41
C TYR A 262 -2.51 1.20 -11.64
N PHE A 263 -2.97 0.35 -12.57
CA PHE A 263 -2.25 -0.85 -13.00
C PHE A 263 -0.83 -0.50 -13.46
N THR A 264 -0.65 0.55 -14.28
CA THR A 264 0.69 0.94 -14.74
C THR A 264 1.58 1.40 -13.59
N ASN A 265 1.03 2.12 -12.61
CA ASN A 265 1.78 2.53 -11.42
C ASN A 265 2.16 1.33 -10.53
N VAL A 266 1.27 0.35 -10.39
CA VAL A 266 1.57 -0.89 -9.66
C VAL A 266 2.66 -1.68 -10.39
N CYS A 267 2.65 -1.73 -11.73
CA CYS A 267 3.74 -2.31 -12.51
C CYS A 267 5.07 -1.59 -12.26
N LEU A 268 5.06 -0.25 -12.27
CA LEU A 268 6.24 0.58 -12.00
C LEU A 268 6.81 0.27 -10.60
N ASN A 269 5.95 0.26 -9.58
CA ASN A 269 6.33 -0.01 -8.20
C ASN A 269 6.98 -1.40 -8.04
N ASN A 270 6.30 -2.44 -8.51
CA ASN A 270 6.74 -3.82 -8.31
C ASN A 270 7.90 -4.19 -9.23
N GLY A 271 7.97 -3.62 -10.44
CA GLY A 271 9.14 -3.77 -11.30
C GLY A 271 10.43 -3.24 -10.67
N ILE A 272 10.35 -2.13 -9.93
CA ILE A 272 11.49 -1.61 -9.17
C ILE A 272 11.73 -2.49 -7.94
N MET A 273 10.73 -2.68 -7.10
CA MET A 273 10.84 -3.26 -5.76
C MET A 273 11.48 -4.67 -5.77
N PHE A 274 11.08 -5.54 -6.71
CA PHE A 274 11.56 -6.92 -6.75
C PHE A 274 12.96 -7.08 -7.34
N PHE A 275 13.38 -6.16 -8.21
CA PHE A 275 14.68 -6.27 -8.89
C PHE A 275 15.72 -5.25 -8.41
N LEU A 276 15.35 -4.25 -7.62
CA LEU A 276 16.26 -3.23 -7.10
C LEU A 276 17.48 -3.84 -6.39
N PRO A 277 17.34 -4.82 -5.46
CA PRO A 277 18.51 -5.44 -4.82
C PRO A 277 19.42 -6.14 -5.82
N GLN A 278 18.86 -6.86 -6.82
CA GLN A 278 19.63 -7.53 -7.84
C GLN A 278 20.40 -6.56 -8.73
N ILE A 279 19.79 -5.44 -9.10
CA ILE A 279 20.42 -4.39 -9.90
C ILE A 279 21.60 -3.78 -9.13
N ILE A 280 21.41 -3.42 -7.85
CA ILE A 280 22.47 -2.84 -7.01
C ILE A 280 23.58 -3.87 -6.76
N LYS A 281 23.24 -5.14 -6.52
CA LYS A 281 24.21 -6.23 -6.35
C LYS A 281 25.05 -6.43 -7.60
N GLY A 282 24.47 -6.25 -8.79
CA GLY A 282 25.16 -6.33 -10.09
C GLY A 282 26.28 -5.30 -10.26
N PHE A 283 26.35 -4.25 -9.44
CA PHE A 283 27.45 -3.30 -9.43
C PHE A 283 28.67 -3.76 -8.60
N GLY A 284 28.67 -4.99 -8.10
CA GLY A 284 29.78 -5.56 -7.32
C GLY A 284 29.70 -5.29 -5.80
N ASN A 285 28.58 -4.75 -5.31
CA ASN A 285 28.38 -4.45 -3.89
C ASN A 285 28.25 -5.71 -3.04
N SER A 286 28.69 -5.67 -1.78
CA SER A 286 28.39 -6.69 -0.77
C SER A 286 26.88 -6.74 -0.47
N ASN A 287 26.39 -7.78 0.24
CA ASN A 287 24.99 -7.86 0.63
C ASN A 287 24.58 -6.70 1.54
N THR A 288 25.42 -6.37 2.52
CA THR A 288 25.22 -5.23 3.44
C THR A 288 25.20 -3.90 2.70
N GLN A 289 26.15 -3.66 1.79
CA GLN A 289 26.17 -2.46 0.95
C GLN A 289 24.94 -2.36 0.07
N THR A 290 24.52 -3.49 -0.51
CA THR A 290 23.28 -3.55 -1.31
C THR A 290 22.07 -3.11 -0.49
N GLY A 291 21.95 -3.57 0.77
CA GLY A 291 20.90 -3.17 1.69
C GLY A 291 20.91 -1.67 2.01
N LEU A 292 22.11 -1.13 2.34
CA LEU A 292 22.26 0.30 2.64
C LEU A 292 21.92 1.19 1.43
N ILE A 293 22.38 0.82 0.23
CA ILE A 293 22.10 1.58 -0.99
C ILE A 293 20.62 1.47 -1.35
N ALA A 294 19.99 0.30 -1.18
CA ALA A 294 18.57 0.10 -1.46
C ALA A 294 17.63 0.89 -0.52
N ALA A 295 18.11 1.34 0.63
CA ALA A 295 17.36 2.24 1.52
C ALA A 295 17.24 3.67 0.96
N ILE A 296 18.16 4.10 0.10
CA ILE A 296 18.18 5.47 -0.46
C ILE A 296 16.90 5.77 -1.26
N PRO A 297 16.46 4.92 -2.23
CA PRO A 297 15.20 5.11 -2.94
C PRO A 297 13.99 5.26 -2.00
N ALA A 298 13.92 4.46 -0.94
CA ALA A 298 12.83 4.53 0.03
C ALA A 298 12.84 5.85 0.83
N GLY A 299 14.03 6.33 1.23
CA GLY A 299 14.19 7.62 1.90
C GLY A 299 13.77 8.79 1.02
N VAL A 300 14.18 8.80 -0.25
CA VAL A 300 13.77 9.82 -1.23
C VAL A 300 12.26 9.78 -1.44
N ALA A 301 11.67 8.59 -1.56
CA ALA A 301 10.23 8.43 -1.72
C ALA A 301 9.43 8.94 -0.51
N LEU A 302 9.93 8.71 0.72
CA LEU A 302 9.31 9.23 1.95
C LEU A 302 9.23 10.76 1.94
N ILE A 303 10.31 11.42 1.56
CA ILE A 303 10.35 12.89 1.48
C ILE A 303 9.42 13.38 0.36
N ALA A 304 9.49 12.75 -0.80
CA ALA A 304 8.74 13.14 -1.98
C ALA A 304 7.22 13.03 -1.79
N VAL A 305 6.72 11.94 -1.19
CA VAL A 305 5.28 11.73 -0.97
C VAL A 305 4.70 12.77 -0.01
N ILE A 306 5.45 13.12 1.04
CA ILE A 306 5.03 14.15 2.00
C ILE A 306 4.98 15.53 1.32
N TRP A 307 6.01 15.86 0.55
CA TRP A 307 6.10 17.14 -0.13
C TRP A 307 5.02 17.31 -1.20
N LEU A 308 4.86 16.31 -2.08
CA LEU A 308 3.90 16.34 -3.17
C LEU A 308 2.45 16.30 -2.66
N GLY A 309 2.18 15.49 -1.64
CA GLY A 309 0.87 15.42 -0.99
C GLY A 309 0.45 16.79 -0.45
N ARG A 310 1.32 17.44 0.36
CA ARG A 310 1.07 18.78 0.89
C ARG A 310 0.87 19.83 -0.22
N ARG A 311 1.63 19.74 -1.31
CA ARG A 311 1.51 20.67 -2.45
C ARG A 311 0.19 20.49 -3.18
N SER A 312 -0.20 19.24 -3.45
CA SER A 312 -1.48 18.89 -4.09
C SER A 312 -2.68 19.35 -3.23
N ASP A 313 -2.59 19.16 -1.91
CA ASP A 313 -3.63 19.60 -0.96
C ASP A 313 -3.78 21.13 -0.94
N ARG A 314 -2.68 21.86 -0.90
CA ARG A 314 -2.70 23.33 -0.90
C ARG A 314 -3.27 23.92 -2.21
N ARG A 315 -3.02 23.26 -3.36
CA ARG A 315 -3.48 23.73 -4.67
C ARG A 315 -4.84 23.16 -5.06
N GLN A 316 -5.39 22.24 -4.27
CA GLN A 316 -6.65 21.52 -4.58
C GLN A 316 -6.65 20.90 -5.99
N GLU A 317 -5.47 20.57 -6.51
CA GLU A 317 -5.27 20.00 -7.85
C GLU A 317 -4.66 18.60 -7.70
N ARG A 318 -5.37 17.57 -8.19
CA ARG A 318 -5.02 16.16 -8.04
C ARG A 318 -4.46 15.54 -9.32
N TYR A 319 -5.12 15.81 -10.45
CA TYR A 319 -4.82 15.14 -11.72
C TYR A 319 -3.42 15.47 -12.24
N GLY A 320 -3.03 16.74 -12.28
CA GLY A 320 -1.72 17.18 -12.75
C GLY A 320 -0.61 16.74 -11.81
N HIS A 321 -0.82 16.82 -10.48
CA HIS A 321 0.20 16.35 -9.52
C HIS A 321 0.42 14.84 -9.64
N ALA A 322 -0.65 14.03 -9.78
CA ALA A 322 -0.53 12.61 -10.02
C ALA A 322 0.14 12.31 -11.38
N ALA A 323 -0.26 13.01 -12.43
CA ALA A 323 0.35 12.85 -13.76
C ALA A 323 1.85 13.18 -13.76
N VAL A 324 2.25 14.30 -13.14
CA VAL A 324 3.67 14.67 -13.00
C VAL A 324 4.45 13.65 -12.19
N ALA A 325 3.89 13.13 -11.08
CA ALA A 325 4.55 12.09 -10.29
C ALA A 325 4.78 10.81 -11.11
N ASN A 326 3.77 10.37 -11.88
CA ASN A 326 3.89 9.19 -12.74
C ASN A 326 4.85 9.43 -13.93
N LEU A 327 4.87 10.62 -14.48
CA LEU A 327 5.81 11.02 -15.53
C LEU A 327 7.26 10.99 -15.02
N VAL A 328 7.51 11.58 -13.86
CA VAL A 328 8.82 11.53 -13.21
C VAL A 328 9.21 10.08 -12.90
N GLY A 329 8.27 9.29 -12.36
CA GLY A 329 8.50 7.88 -12.08
C GLY A 329 8.87 7.06 -13.31
N GLY A 330 8.08 7.17 -14.39
CA GLY A 330 8.30 6.47 -15.64
C GLY A 330 9.54 6.96 -16.39
N GLY A 331 9.73 8.29 -16.46
CA GLY A 331 10.89 8.91 -17.11
C GLY A 331 12.20 8.55 -16.41
N ALA A 332 12.22 8.56 -15.09
CA ALA A 332 13.38 8.18 -14.31
C ALA A 332 13.68 6.66 -14.43
N LEU A 333 12.64 5.80 -14.49
CA LEU A 333 12.84 4.38 -14.73
C LEU A 333 13.40 4.11 -16.12
N LEU A 334 12.90 4.80 -17.15
CA LEU A 334 13.45 4.73 -18.50
C LEU A 334 14.90 5.23 -18.53
N ALA A 335 15.20 6.35 -17.88
CA ALA A 335 16.57 6.85 -17.75
C ALA A 335 17.49 5.84 -17.07
N SER A 336 17.04 5.14 -16.01
CA SER A 336 17.82 4.11 -15.34
C SER A 336 18.18 2.93 -16.27
N ALA A 337 17.34 2.67 -17.28
CA ALA A 337 17.61 1.65 -18.29
C ALA A 337 18.71 2.07 -19.28
N LEU A 338 18.89 3.37 -19.50
CA LEU A 338 19.87 3.91 -20.45
C LEU A 338 21.22 4.27 -19.81
N LEU A 339 21.22 4.56 -18.50
CA LEU A 339 22.41 4.96 -17.75
C LEU A 339 23.34 3.76 -17.52
N GLN A 340 24.66 3.99 -17.66
CA GLN A 340 25.71 3.00 -17.42
C GLN A 340 26.35 3.18 -16.03
N ASP A 341 26.48 4.43 -15.58
CA ASP A 341 27.10 4.77 -14.31
C ASP A 341 26.23 4.25 -13.13
N PRO A 342 26.77 3.45 -12.21
CA PRO A 342 26.04 2.88 -11.08
C PRO A 342 25.37 3.94 -10.19
N VAL A 343 26.04 5.06 -9.91
CA VAL A 343 25.52 6.11 -9.04
C VAL A 343 24.34 6.82 -9.70
N ALA A 344 24.49 7.21 -10.96
CA ALA A 344 23.43 7.83 -11.74
C ALA A 344 22.23 6.89 -11.90
N ARG A 345 22.46 5.58 -12.07
CA ARG A 345 21.42 4.57 -12.19
C ARG A 345 20.64 4.40 -10.87
N VAL A 346 21.32 4.37 -9.74
CA VAL A 346 20.66 4.34 -8.41
C VAL A 346 19.87 5.62 -8.16
N ALA A 347 20.41 6.79 -8.52
CA ALA A 347 19.70 8.06 -8.40
C ALA A 347 18.43 8.08 -9.27
N ALA A 348 18.50 7.58 -10.49
CA ALA A 348 17.33 7.43 -11.37
C ALA A 348 16.29 6.47 -10.78
N LEU A 349 16.70 5.31 -10.23
CA LEU A 349 15.81 4.37 -9.55
C LEU A 349 15.19 4.99 -8.29
N ALA A 350 15.92 5.84 -7.56
CA ALA A 350 15.39 6.57 -6.42
C ALA A 350 14.29 7.57 -6.84
N LEU A 351 14.50 8.31 -7.91
CA LEU A 351 13.49 9.20 -8.47
C LEU A 351 12.29 8.42 -9.03
N ALA A 352 12.52 7.26 -9.66
CA ALA A 352 11.46 6.40 -10.16
C ALA A 352 10.58 5.90 -9.00
N TYR A 353 11.19 5.43 -7.91
CA TYR A 353 10.47 4.97 -6.74
C TYR A 353 9.74 6.12 -6.02
N ALA A 354 10.37 7.29 -5.92
CA ALA A 354 9.73 8.49 -5.40
C ALA A 354 8.50 8.91 -6.21
N GLY A 355 8.58 8.84 -7.53
CA GLY A 355 7.47 9.14 -8.44
C GLY A 355 6.28 8.21 -8.22
N THR A 356 6.52 6.89 -8.16
CA THR A 356 5.44 5.90 -7.99
C THR A 356 4.75 5.99 -6.62
N ILE A 357 5.51 6.18 -5.53
CA ILE A 357 4.93 6.33 -4.18
C ILE A 357 4.17 7.65 -4.06
N SER A 358 4.71 8.74 -4.61
CA SER A 358 4.05 10.05 -4.61
C SER A 358 2.78 10.07 -5.46
N PHE A 359 2.78 9.36 -6.60
CA PHE A 359 1.58 9.14 -7.41
C PHE A 359 0.48 8.51 -6.57
N SER A 360 0.75 7.38 -5.91
CA SER A 360 -0.22 6.68 -5.08
C SER A 360 -0.78 7.57 -3.96
N GLY A 361 0.06 8.42 -3.36
CA GLY A 361 -0.36 9.36 -2.31
C GLY A 361 -1.39 10.40 -2.78
N VAL A 362 -1.36 10.81 -4.05
CA VAL A 362 -2.29 11.79 -4.64
C VAL A 362 -3.44 11.11 -5.36
N PHE A 363 -3.18 10.01 -6.05
CA PHE A 363 -4.13 9.32 -6.93
C PHE A 363 -5.42 8.91 -6.23
N TRP A 364 -5.34 8.38 -5.01
CA TRP A 364 -6.50 7.88 -4.28
C TRP A 364 -7.50 8.96 -3.86
N ALA A 365 -7.14 10.24 -3.99
CA ALA A 365 -8.07 11.33 -3.84
C ALA A 365 -8.91 11.59 -5.12
N ILE A 366 -8.47 11.11 -6.30
CA ILE A 366 -9.14 11.38 -7.59
C ILE A 366 -10.51 10.71 -7.69
N PRO A 367 -10.70 9.40 -7.37
CA PRO A 367 -12.01 8.77 -7.46
C PRO A 367 -13.09 9.50 -6.65
N GLY A 368 -12.74 10.06 -5.49
CA GLY A 368 -13.65 10.83 -4.65
C GLY A 368 -14.13 12.15 -5.26
N THR A 369 -13.52 12.64 -6.33
CA THR A 369 -13.95 13.87 -7.00
C THR A 369 -15.20 13.70 -7.87
N PHE A 370 -15.53 12.46 -8.26
CA PHE A 370 -16.68 12.17 -9.14
C PHE A 370 -17.50 10.94 -8.70
N LEU A 371 -17.00 10.15 -7.77
CA LEU A 371 -17.74 9.04 -7.17
C LEU A 371 -18.18 9.43 -5.76
N SER A 372 -19.45 9.21 -5.44
CA SER A 372 -20.00 9.48 -4.13
C SER A 372 -20.71 8.25 -3.54
N GLY A 373 -20.80 8.19 -2.21
CA GLY A 373 -21.52 7.13 -1.51
C GLY A 373 -20.93 5.73 -1.76
N VAL A 374 -21.79 4.73 -1.93
CA VAL A 374 -21.37 3.33 -2.12
C VAL A 374 -20.76 3.10 -3.50
N GLY A 375 -21.11 3.92 -4.52
CA GLY A 375 -20.44 3.90 -5.83
C GLY A 375 -18.96 4.24 -5.76
N ALA A 376 -18.56 5.12 -4.84
CA ALA A 376 -17.14 5.40 -4.58
C ALA A 376 -16.41 4.15 -4.04
N ALA A 377 -17.01 3.44 -3.08
CA ALA A 377 -16.43 2.23 -2.53
C ALA A 377 -16.26 1.13 -3.60
N GLY A 378 -17.30 0.91 -4.43
CA GLY A 378 -17.25 -0.05 -5.54
C GLY A 378 -16.22 0.32 -6.60
N GLY A 379 -16.12 1.61 -6.97
CA GLY A 379 -15.15 2.10 -7.94
C GLY A 379 -13.71 2.00 -7.43
N ILE A 380 -13.47 2.36 -6.18
CA ILE A 380 -12.14 2.21 -5.53
C ILE A 380 -11.74 0.75 -5.46
N ALA A 381 -12.66 -0.15 -5.10
CA ALA A 381 -12.40 -1.58 -5.07
C ALA A 381 -12.06 -2.14 -6.47
N ALA A 382 -12.78 -1.71 -7.51
CA ALA A 382 -12.51 -2.09 -8.90
C ALA A 382 -11.11 -1.62 -9.36
N ILE A 383 -10.76 -0.35 -9.08
CA ILE A 383 -9.45 0.22 -9.40
C ILE A 383 -8.35 -0.57 -8.70
N SER A 384 -8.53 -0.87 -7.41
CA SER A 384 -7.57 -1.64 -6.62
C SER A 384 -7.40 -3.07 -7.18
N ALA A 385 -8.48 -3.79 -7.41
CA ALA A 385 -8.46 -5.17 -7.88
C ALA A 385 -7.77 -5.32 -9.25
N ILE A 386 -8.06 -4.42 -10.21
CA ILE A 386 -7.40 -4.41 -11.52
C ILE A 386 -5.93 -4.01 -11.35
N GLY A 387 -5.63 -3.01 -10.51
CA GLY A 387 -4.28 -2.56 -10.25
C GLY A 387 -3.38 -3.65 -9.66
N ILE A 388 -3.89 -4.46 -8.74
CA ILE A 388 -3.13 -5.55 -8.10
C ILE A 388 -2.61 -6.57 -9.10
N ILE A 389 -3.29 -6.77 -10.24
CA ILE A 389 -2.80 -7.64 -11.34
C ILE A 389 -1.45 -7.15 -11.87
N GLY A 390 -1.18 -5.85 -11.85
CA GLY A 390 0.13 -5.30 -12.18
C GLY A 390 1.27 -5.81 -11.27
N GLY A 391 0.93 -6.16 -10.04
CA GLY A 391 1.87 -6.76 -9.09
C GLY A 391 2.33 -8.16 -9.50
N PHE A 392 1.49 -8.93 -10.19
CA PHE A 392 1.88 -10.19 -10.84
C PHE A 392 2.59 -9.95 -12.17
N THR A 393 2.01 -9.11 -13.03
CA THR A 393 2.46 -8.94 -14.41
C THR A 393 3.88 -8.38 -14.48
N ALA A 394 4.19 -7.36 -13.68
CA ALA A 394 5.48 -6.65 -13.79
C ALA A 394 6.69 -7.53 -13.44
N PRO A 395 6.77 -8.21 -12.29
CA PRO A 395 7.94 -9.02 -11.98
C PRO A 395 8.11 -10.20 -12.93
N TRP A 396 7.03 -10.85 -13.37
CA TRP A 396 7.11 -11.89 -14.39
C TRP A 396 7.62 -11.33 -15.72
N PHE A 397 7.06 -10.23 -16.21
CA PHE A 397 7.46 -9.60 -17.48
C PHE A 397 8.92 -9.15 -17.47
N VAL A 398 9.37 -8.48 -16.41
CA VAL A 398 10.77 -8.04 -16.26
C VAL A 398 11.71 -9.23 -16.17
N GLY A 399 11.32 -10.29 -15.44
CA GLY A 399 12.09 -11.52 -15.33
C GLY A 399 12.24 -12.24 -16.68
N ALA A 400 11.13 -12.40 -17.41
CA ALA A 400 11.13 -13.04 -18.73
C ALA A 400 12.00 -12.29 -19.75
N LEU A 401 11.89 -10.97 -19.80
CA LEU A 401 12.74 -10.15 -20.66
C LEU A 401 14.22 -10.20 -20.25
N LYS A 402 14.52 -10.28 -18.96
CA LYS A 402 15.88 -10.47 -18.47
C LYS A 402 16.48 -11.78 -18.96
N ASP A 403 15.73 -12.88 -18.94
CA ASP A 403 16.22 -14.19 -19.41
C ASP A 403 16.42 -14.20 -20.94
N MET A 404 15.54 -13.50 -21.69
CA MET A 404 15.65 -13.40 -23.15
C MET A 404 16.79 -12.48 -23.63
N THR A 405 17.06 -11.39 -22.91
CA THR A 405 17.93 -10.31 -23.37
C THR A 405 19.24 -10.19 -22.58
N GLY A 406 19.33 -10.89 -21.44
CA GLY A 406 20.48 -10.81 -20.54
C GLY A 406 20.49 -9.60 -19.60
N ASP A 407 19.57 -8.62 -19.75
CA ASP A 407 19.58 -7.39 -18.96
C ASP A 407 18.17 -6.97 -18.50
N PHE A 408 18.06 -6.37 -17.30
CA PHE A 408 16.82 -5.79 -16.77
C PHE A 408 16.35 -4.53 -17.53
N ARG A 409 17.22 -3.90 -18.32
CA ARG A 409 16.95 -2.62 -19.01
C ARG A 409 15.70 -2.66 -19.86
N TRP A 410 15.49 -3.73 -20.61
CA TRP A 410 14.37 -3.86 -21.53
C TRP A 410 13.02 -3.92 -20.79
N GLY A 411 12.94 -4.72 -19.73
CA GLY A 411 11.73 -4.83 -18.93
C GLY A 411 11.41 -3.54 -18.19
N LEU A 412 12.40 -2.94 -17.53
CA LEU A 412 12.23 -1.68 -16.81
C LEU A 412 11.95 -0.51 -17.77
N GLY A 413 12.63 -0.45 -18.92
CA GLY A 413 12.38 0.56 -19.94
C GLY A 413 10.97 0.51 -20.50
N ALA A 414 10.46 -0.69 -20.81
CA ALA A 414 9.09 -0.88 -21.28
C ALA A 414 8.05 -0.39 -20.26
N ILE A 415 8.23 -0.75 -18.97
CA ILE A 415 7.36 -0.25 -17.89
C ILE A 415 7.47 1.27 -17.76
N GLY A 416 8.67 1.85 -17.90
CA GLY A 416 8.88 3.29 -17.89
C GLY A 416 8.12 4.00 -19.00
N CYS A 417 8.17 3.49 -20.24
CA CYS A 417 7.41 4.01 -21.36
C CYS A 417 5.89 3.93 -21.12
N LEU A 418 5.42 2.80 -20.62
CA LEU A 418 4.00 2.61 -20.29
C LEU A 418 3.52 3.63 -19.24
N ALA A 419 4.32 3.90 -18.22
CA ALA A 419 4.02 4.88 -17.17
C ALA A 419 4.00 6.31 -17.73
N ILE A 420 4.88 6.66 -18.68
CA ILE A 420 4.88 7.97 -19.35
C ILE A 420 3.58 8.15 -20.15
N VAL A 421 3.16 7.13 -20.92
CA VAL A 421 1.90 7.16 -21.67
C VAL A 421 0.72 7.33 -20.72
N ALA A 422 0.70 6.58 -19.62
CA ALA A 422 -0.32 6.68 -18.58
C ALA A 422 -0.36 8.08 -17.93
N ALA A 423 0.80 8.70 -17.70
CA ALA A 423 0.88 10.06 -17.18
C ALA A 423 0.26 11.09 -18.14
N ALA A 424 0.59 11.00 -19.44
CA ALA A 424 0.02 11.87 -20.47
C ALA A 424 -1.51 11.69 -20.59
N ALA A 425 -1.97 10.43 -20.55
CA ALA A 425 -3.40 10.12 -20.57
C ALA A 425 -4.14 10.68 -19.36
N LEU A 426 -3.58 10.52 -18.15
CA LEU A 426 -4.17 11.07 -16.92
C LEU A 426 -4.22 12.60 -16.94
N TYR A 427 -3.17 13.26 -17.42
CA TYR A 427 -3.15 14.71 -17.57
C TYR A 427 -4.23 15.20 -18.53
N ALA A 428 -4.35 14.57 -19.72
CA ALA A 428 -5.38 14.88 -20.70
C ALA A 428 -6.80 14.66 -20.15
N PHE A 429 -7.01 13.57 -19.41
CA PHE A 429 -8.28 13.30 -18.76
C PHE A 429 -8.65 14.37 -17.72
N GLY A 430 -7.69 14.79 -16.90
CA GLY A 430 -7.88 15.85 -15.90
C GLY A 430 -8.26 17.19 -16.54
N ARG A 431 -7.60 17.56 -17.66
CA ARG A 431 -7.92 18.79 -18.40
C ARG A 431 -9.34 18.78 -18.98
N ARG A 432 -9.78 17.65 -19.56
CA ARG A 432 -11.14 17.50 -20.08
C ARG A 432 -12.18 17.66 -18.99
N ARG A 433 -11.98 16.99 -17.85
CA ARG A 433 -12.88 17.10 -16.69
C ARG A 433 -12.97 18.52 -16.15
N HIS A 434 -11.85 19.23 -16.08
CA HIS A 434 -11.83 20.63 -15.65
C HIS A 434 -12.61 21.53 -16.62
N ALA A 435 -12.46 21.32 -17.93
CA ALA A 435 -13.19 22.08 -18.95
C ALA A 435 -14.71 21.81 -18.86
N GLU A 436 -15.15 20.55 -18.70
CA GLU A 436 -16.57 20.17 -18.51
C GLU A 436 -17.19 20.89 -17.31
N VAL A 437 -16.51 20.92 -16.18
CA VAL A 437 -16.99 21.59 -14.96
C VAL A 437 -17.12 23.10 -15.17
N MET A 438 -16.13 23.73 -15.83
CA MET A 438 -16.18 25.17 -16.12
C MET A 438 -17.33 25.54 -17.07
N THR A 439 -17.60 24.71 -18.08
CA THR A 439 -18.72 24.92 -19.00
C THR A 439 -20.08 24.88 -18.25
N LEU A 440 -20.26 23.89 -17.35
CA LEU A 440 -21.49 23.77 -16.56
C LEU A 440 -21.69 24.96 -15.61
N VAL A 441 -20.60 25.49 -15.02
CA VAL A 441 -20.66 26.67 -14.14
C VAL A 441 -21.05 27.92 -14.94
N THR A 442 -20.49 28.12 -16.13
CA THR A 442 -20.83 29.28 -16.99
C THR A 442 -22.27 29.22 -17.50
N GLU A 443 -22.76 28.06 -17.89
CA GLU A 443 -24.16 27.88 -18.30
C GLU A 443 -25.14 28.06 -17.13
N GLY A 444 -24.79 27.59 -15.92
CA GLY A 444 -25.59 27.78 -14.69
C GLY A 444 -25.64 29.22 -14.19
N THR A 445 -24.66 30.06 -14.51
CA THR A 445 -24.62 31.49 -14.13
C THR A 445 -25.39 32.38 -15.10
N GLN A 446 -25.74 31.86 -16.30
CA GLN A 446 -26.54 32.57 -17.33
C GLN A 446 -28.04 32.27 -17.25
N ARG A 447 -28.47 31.38 -16.35
CA ARG A 447 -29.86 31.10 -16.01
C ARG A 447 -30.21 31.68 -14.64
#